data_ebb9fff716091d4885e4426c925aed75
#
_entry.id   ebb9fff716091d4885e4426c925aed75
#
_cell.length_a   1.000
_cell.length_b   1.000
_cell.length_c   1.000
_cell.angle_alpha   90.00
_cell.angle_beta   90.00
_cell.angle_gamma   90.00
#
_symmetry.space_group_name_H-M   'P 1'
#
loop_
_entity.id
_entity.type
_entity.pdbx_description
1 polymer ?
#
loop_
_entity_poly.entity_id
_entity_poly.type
_entity_poly.pdbx_seq_one_letter_code
_entity_poly.pdbx_strand_id
1 'polypeptide(L)'
;MPNFIDYTKYYGEKSFEEVPFNDIDALILAELSYLNFSDVSDELPNTIENISKSYFYVVTKEKIKSKKNVYKYAHNLFGYVKTSPRFKDIEMINYSRIVDSKKQFGAITFKYNDWIYISYEGTNEYMSGWREDFDLSNTFPVPSQKLAAEYLIGEAKKHNKIYVGGHSKGGNLAVAAAMQADEKVRKKIITVYDFDGPGVREKEFNSDQFQTLIPKIKKFTPEVSVIGMILYSTPNYTVVKSDYKGILQHHAMSWQCFGSYFIPAKQSKSSIKFNKSIKDFLKDNTEEELRNFVKAIFEVLQKSDITSTETVTIKKIIKCVNYVRQLNTYDPKTKDKLLKLFNIVLALYTNK
;
A
#
# COMPACT_ATOMS: atom_id res chain seq x y z
N MET A 1 -14.98 -1.21 -16.52
CA MET A 1 -14.83 0.26 -16.64
C MET A 1 -13.35 0.60 -16.76
N PRO A 2 -12.99 1.78 -17.35
CA PRO A 2 -11.58 2.19 -17.46
C PRO A 2 -10.88 2.22 -16.10
N ASN A 3 -9.63 1.74 -16.06
CA ASN A 3 -8.75 1.80 -14.92
C ASN A 3 -7.44 2.54 -15.30
N PHE A 4 -6.42 2.55 -14.44
CA PHE A 4 -5.19 3.28 -14.71
C PHE A 4 -4.35 2.70 -15.88
N ILE A 5 -4.56 1.44 -16.29
CA ILE A 5 -3.96 0.94 -17.55
C ILE A 5 -4.65 1.58 -18.75
N ASP A 6 -5.97 1.73 -18.71
CA ASP A 6 -6.67 2.45 -19.77
C ASP A 6 -6.28 3.93 -19.77
N TYR A 7 -6.07 4.53 -18.58
CA TYR A 7 -5.50 5.86 -18.46
C TYR A 7 -4.15 5.96 -19.17
N THR A 8 -3.22 5.02 -18.98
CA THR A 8 -1.93 5.04 -19.70
C THR A 8 -2.07 4.95 -21.20
N LYS A 9 -3.11 4.30 -21.72
CA LYS A 9 -3.37 4.22 -23.18
C LYS A 9 -3.96 5.51 -23.76
N TYR A 10 -4.85 6.19 -23.02
CA TYR A 10 -5.56 7.37 -23.51
C TYR A 10 -4.90 8.70 -23.14
N TYR A 11 -4.38 8.78 -21.90
CA TYR A 11 -3.70 9.98 -21.39
C TYR A 11 -2.18 9.87 -21.46
N GLY A 12 -1.66 8.68 -21.70
CA GLY A 12 -0.23 8.44 -21.87
C GLY A 12 0.43 9.22 -23.02
N GLU A 13 -0.36 9.70 -23.98
CA GLU A 13 0.11 10.57 -25.07
C GLU A 13 0.21 12.04 -24.64
N LYS A 14 -0.36 12.43 -23.49
CA LYS A 14 -0.37 13.80 -22.99
C LYS A 14 0.82 14.07 -22.08
N SER A 15 1.59 15.11 -22.37
CA SER A 15 2.69 15.54 -21.50
C SER A 15 2.20 16.08 -20.15
N PHE A 16 3.10 16.25 -19.18
CA PHE A 16 2.76 16.89 -17.90
C PHE A 16 2.51 18.39 -18.02
N GLU A 17 2.92 19.01 -19.11
CA GLU A 17 2.60 20.41 -19.46
C GLU A 17 1.16 20.54 -19.96
N GLU A 18 0.68 19.57 -20.75
CA GLU A 18 -0.71 19.55 -21.25
C GLU A 18 -1.71 19.14 -20.14
N VAL A 19 -1.37 18.11 -19.37
CA VAL A 19 -2.16 17.63 -18.23
C VAL A 19 -1.21 17.50 -17.03
N PRO A 20 -1.27 18.39 -16.04
CA PRO A 20 -0.39 18.36 -14.87
C PRO A 20 -0.41 17.01 -14.16
N PHE A 21 0.69 16.71 -13.43
CA PHE A 21 0.80 15.51 -12.59
C PHE A 21 -0.41 15.39 -11.66
N ASN A 22 -1.05 14.23 -11.65
CA ASN A 22 -2.31 14.00 -10.97
C ASN A 22 -2.32 12.71 -10.14
N ASP A 23 -3.45 12.45 -9.48
CA ASP A 23 -3.59 11.35 -8.52
C ASP A 23 -3.48 9.96 -9.17
N ILE A 24 -3.81 9.82 -10.46
CA ILE A 24 -3.68 8.56 -11.20
C ILE A 24 -2.22 8.32 -11.58
N ASP A 25 -1.48 9.36 -11.99
CA ASP A 25 -0.04 9.26 -12.22
C ASP A 25 0.68 8.81 -10.95
N ALA A 26 0.30 9.40 -9.80
CA ALA A 26 0.87 9.04 -8.52
C ALA A 26 0.60 7.56 -8.17
N LEU A 27 -0.61 7.03 -8.47
CA LEU A 27 -0.91 5.61 -8.29
C LEU A 27 -0.08 4.74 -9.24
N ILE A 28 0.06 5.13 -10.51
CA ILE A 28 0.89 4.41 -11.48
C ILE A 28 2.32 4.27 -10.96
N LEU A 29 2.95 5.38 -10.53
CA LEU A 29 4.30 5.35 -10.00
C LEU A 29 4.37 4.56 -8.67
N ALA A 30 3.30 4.58 -7.85
CA ALA A 30 3.21 3.76 -6.65
C ALA A 30 3.20 2.25 -6.97
N GLU A 31 2.44 1.84 -7.98
CA GLU A 31 2.37 0.43 -8.40
C GLU A 31 3.69 -0.09 -9.00
N LEU A 32 4.50 0.77 -9.63
CA LEU A 32 5.82 0.37 -10.14
C LEU A 32 6.79 0.00 -9.01
N SER A 33 6.60 0.46 -7.78
CA SER A 33 7.46 0.10 -6.64
C SER A 33 7.40 -1.39 -6.27
N TYR A 34 6.38 -2.12 -6.71
CA TYR A 34 6.32 -3.58 -6.53
C TYR A 34 7.33 -4.34 -7.40
N LEU A 35 7.90 -3.71 -8.42
CA LEU A 35 8.89 -4.34 -9.28
C LEU A 35 10.26 -4.41 -8.60
N ASN A 36 10.95 -5.52 -8.81
CA ASN A 36 12.32 -5.67 -8.35
C ASN A 36 13.29 -5.19 -9.42
N PHE A 37 13.91 -4.04 -9.18
CA PHE A 37 14.92 -3.44 -10.05
C PHE A 37 16.36 -3.71 -9.59
N SER A 38 16.60 -4.60 -8.61
CA SER A 38 17.94 -4.83 -8.06
C SER A 38 18.96 -5.23 -9.13
N ASP A 39 18.54 -6.02 -10.12
CA ASP A 39 19.43 -6.50 -11.20
C ASP A 39 19.81 -5.40 -12.23
N VAL A 40 19.14 -4.23 -12.17
CA VAL A 40 19.36 -3.10 -13.09
C VAL A 40 19.59 -1.77 -12.33
N SER A 41 19.72 -1.82 -11.01
CA SER A 41 19.88 -0.62 -10.18
C SER A 41 21.20 0.12 -10.39
N ASP A 42 22.22 -0.57 -10.86
CA ASP A 42 23.54 0.03 -11.18
C ASP A 42 23.47 0.93 -12.43
N GLU A 43 22.41 0.85 -13.23
CA GLU A 43 22.17 1.71 -14.39
C GLU A 43 21.58 3.08 -14.03
N LEU A 44 21.22 3.31 -12.75
CA LEU A 44 20.63 4.56 -12.29
C LEU A 44 21.70 5.66 -12.11
N PRO A 45 21.37 6.94 -12.40
CA PRO A 45 20.09 7.44 -12.91
C PRO A 45 19.89 7.16 -14.40
N ASN A 46 18.66 6.78 -14.79
CA ASN A 46 18.29 6.57 -16.20
C ASN A 46 16.78 6.71 -16.41
N THR A 47 16.35 6.90 -17.65
CA THR A 47 14.93 7.01 -17.98
C THR A 47 14.18 5.68 -17.82
N ILE A 48 12.87 5.77 -17.54
CA ILE A 48 11.97 4.59 -17.51
C ILE A 48 12.12 3.79 -18.80
N GLU A 49 12.18 4.45 -19.98
CA GLU A 49 12.37 3.77 -21.26
C GLU A 49 13.64 2.91 -21.27
N ASN A 50 14.78 3.50 -20.87
CA ASN A 50 16.06 2.78 -20.90
C ASN A 50 16.14 1.67 -19.87
N ILE A 51 15.76 1.93 -18.60
CA ILE A 51 15.71 0.90 -17.55
C ILE A 51 14.78 -0.25 -17.97
N SER A 52 13.70 0.03 -18.68
CA SER A 52 12.79 -1.00 -19.13
C SER A 52 13.44 -1.99 -20.08
N LYS A 53 14.39 -1.56 -20.92
CA LYS A 53 15.10 -2.45 -21.85
C LYS A 53 15.86 -3.52 -21.08
N SER A 54 16.67 -3.12 -20.10
CA SER A 54 17.42 -4.03 -19.23
C SER A 54 16.50 -4.86 -18.33
N TYR A 55 15.47 -4.24 -17.74
CA TYR A 55 14.51 -4.95 -16.91
C TYR A 55 13.80 -6.09 -17.65
N PHE A 56 13.25 -5.86 -18.86
CA PHE A 56 12.56 -6.88 -19.63
C PHE A 56 13.51 -7.91 -20.26
N TYR A 57 14.80 -7.60 -20.37
CA TYR A 57 15.83 -8.59 -20.72
C TYR A 57 16.09 -9.58 -19.58
N VAL A 58 16.20 -9.07 -18.34
CA VAL A 58 16.47 -9.90 -17.16
C VAL A 58 15.20 -10.62 -16.65
N VAL A 59 14.06 -9.92 -16.66
CA VAL A 59 12.78 -10.42 -16.11
C VAL A 59 11.90 -10.95 -17.26
N THR A 60 12.07 -12.22 -17.58
CA THR A 60 11.32 -12.87 -18.65
C THR A 60 9.87 -13.18 -18.25
N LYS A 61 9.00 -13.41 -19.24
CA LYS A 61 7.60 -13.81 -19.01
C LYS A 61 7.49 -15.10 -18.18
N GLU A 62 8.42 -16.03 -18.32
CA GLU A 62 8.47 -17.27 -17.54
C GLU A 62 8.72 -16.99 -16.05
N LYS A 63 9.66 -16.09 -15.74
CA LYS A 63 9.93 -15.65 -14.35
C LYS A 63 8.70 -14.99 -13.72
N ILE A 64 7.91 -14.27 -14.51
CA ILE A 64 6.69 -13.60 -14.02
C ILE A 64 5.52 -14.56 -13.83
N LYS A 65 5.39 -15.62 -14.64
CA LYS A 65 4.29 -16.60 -14.52
C LYS A 65 4.17 -17.20 -13.13
N SER A 66 5.30 -17.44 -12.46
CA SER A 66 5.34 -18.01 -11.10
C SER A 66 5.09 -16.99 -9.98
N LYS A 67 5.07 -15.69 -10.30
CA LYS A 67 4.88 -14.62 -9.32
C LYS A 67 3.40 -14.40 -8.99
N LYS A 68 3.14 -13.73 -7.85
CA LYS A 68 1.79 -13.29 -7.47
C LYS A 68 1.25 -12.22 -8.41
N ASN A 69 -0.07 -12.03 -8.37
CA ASN A 69 -0.75 -11.16 -9.32
C ASN A 69 -0.30 -9.70 -9.23
N VAL A 70 0.02 -9.18 -8.05
CA VAL A 70 0.54 -7.82 -7.89
C VAL A 70 1.78 -7.56 -8.76
N TYR A 71 2.72 -8.51 -8.80
CA TYR A 71 3.89 -8.40 -9.66
C TYR A 71 3.55 -8.51 -11.15
N LYS A 72 2.60 -9.39 -11.50
CA LYS A 72 2.12 -9.54 -12.88
C LYS A 72 1.47 -8.24 -13.36
N TYR A 73 0.67 -7.61 -12.51
CA TYR A 73 0.03 -6.34 -12.82
C TYR A 73 1.05 -5.21 -12.97
N ALA A 74 1.97 -5.07 -12.00
CA ALA A 74 3.03 -4.07 -12.08
C ALA A 74 3.94 -4.28 -13.31
N HIS A 75 4.29 -5.54 -13.64
CA HIS A 75 5.06 -5.87 -14.83
C HIS A 75 4.32 -5.50 -16.12
N ASN A 76 3.03 -5.80 -16.21
CA ASN A 76 2.20 -5.41 -17.36
C ASN A 76 2.07 -3.89 -17.45
N LEU A 77 1.83 -3.20 -16.32
CA LEU A 77 1.78 -1.75 -16.25
C LEU A 77 3.09 -1.13 -16.75
N PHE A 78 4.23 -1.65 -16.33
CA PHE A 78 5.54 -1.17 -16.78
C PHE A 78 5.71 -1.32 -18.29
N GLY A 79 5.13 -2.37 -18.88
CA GLY A 79 5.06 -2.56 -20.33
C GLY A 79 4.35 -1.43 -21.08
N TYR A 80 3.33 -0.81 -20.48
CA TYR A 80 2.64 0.37 -21.05
C TYR A 80 3.38 1.67 -20.74
N VAL A 81 3.85 1.82 -19.52
CA VAL A 81 4.52 3.03 -19.02
C VAL A 81 5.80 3.33 -19.80
N LYS A 82 6.59 2.30 -20.12
CA LYS A 82 7.89 2.43 -20.81
C LYS A 82 7.84 3.07 -22.21
N THR A 83 6.70 3.00 -22.88
CA THR A 83 6.51 3.54 -24.23
C THR A 83 5.60 4.77 -24.23
N SER A 84 4.99 5.09 -23.09
CA SER A 84 4.09 6.24 -22.97
C SER A 84 4.87 7.55 -23.04
N PRO A 85 4.55 8.48 -23.96
CA PRO A 85 5.16 9.80 -23.99
C PRO A 85 5.13 10.55 -22.65
N ARG A 86 4.09 10.31 -21.84
CA ARG A 86 3.93 10.89 -20.51
C ARG A 86 4.96 10.41 -19.50
N PHE A 87 5.34 9.13 -19.57
CA PHE A 87 6.13 8.50 -18.49
C PHE A 87 7.53 8.06 -18.91
N LYS A 88 7.78 7.79 -20.20
CA LYS A 88 9.01 7.17 -20.69
C LYS A 88 10.29 7.95 -20.35
N ASP A 89 10.17 9.29 -20.31
CA ASP A 89 11.28 10.21 -20.08
C ASP A 89 11.47 10.57 -18.59
N ILE A 90 10.60 10.06 -17.69
CA ILE A 90 10.81 10.15 -16.24
C ILE A 90 12.10 9.41 -15.90
N GLU A 91 12.99 10.04 -15.17
CA GLU A 91 14.21 9.43 -14.67
C GLU A 91 13.92 8.61 -13.40
N MET A 92 14.38 7.37 -13.35
CA MET A 92 14.57 6.62 -12.11
C MET A 92 15.94 7.00 -11.59
N ILE A 93 16.03 7.66 -10.43
CA ILE A 93 17.28 8.26 -9.94
C ILE A 93 17.84 7.56 -8.72
N ASN A 94 17.03 6.82 -7.99
CA ASN A 94 17.46 6.07 -6.82
C ASN A 94 16.53 4.88 -6.58
N TYR A 95 17.10 3.79 -6.07
CA TYR A 95 16.39 2.56 -5.72
C TYR A 95 17.00 1.93 -4.49
N SER A 96 16.17 1.44 -3.59
CA SER A 96 16.59 0.68 -2.42
C SER A 96 15.62 -0.46 -2.17
N ARG A 97 16.12 -1.66 -1.95
CA ARG A 97 15.32 -2.82 -1.58
C ARG A 97 16.04 -3.68 -0.57
N ILE A 98 15.37 -3.91 0.57
CA ILE A 98 15.89 -4.71 1.68
C ILE A 98 14.80 -5.71 2.07
N VAL A 99 15.08 -6.98 1.96
CA VAL A 99 14.18 -8.06 2.37
C VAL A 99 14.97 -9.07 3.19
N ASP A 100 14.61 -9.21 4.47
CA ASP A 100 15.18 -10.20 5.38
C ASP A 100 14.09 -10.84 6.24
N SER A 101 14.47 -11.63 7.23
CA SER A 101 13.51 -12.33 8.12
C SER A 101 12.69 -11.40 9.03
N LYS A 102 13.10 -10.14 9.19
CA LYS A 102 12.51 -9.18 10.13
C LYS A 102 11.77 -8.04 9.46
N LYS A 103 12.16 -7.67 8.23
CA LYS A 103 11.62 -6.51 7.52
C LYS A 103 11.56 -6.71 6.03
N GLN A 104 10.64 -6.00 5.41
CA GLN A 104 10.54 -5.81 3.97
C GLN A 104 10.39 -4.32 3.69
N PHE A 105 11.36 -3.77 2.97
CA PHE A 105 11.40 -2.39 2.56
C PHE A 105 11.77 -2.29 1.08
N GLY A 106 11.08 -1.46 0.33
CA GLY A 106 11.40 -1.09 -1.03
C GLY A 106 11.08 0.38 -1.25
N ALA A 107 11.95 1.09 -1.94
CA ALA A 107 11.74 2.48 -2.32
C ALA A 107 12.37 2.77 -3.68
N ILE A 108 11.71 3.60 -4.46
CA ILE A 108 12.20 4.09 -5.75
C ILE A 108 11.91 5.57 -5.86
N THR A 109 12.86 6.34 -6.38
CA THR A 109 12.70 7.77 -6.65
C THR A 109 12.62 8.00 -8.16
N PHE A 110 11.50 8.55 -8.59
CA PHE A 110 11.25 9.04 -9.93
C PHE A 110 11.46 10.56 -9.96
N LYS A 111 12.10 11.07 -11.02
CA LYS A 111 12.33 12.50 -11.21
C LYS A 111 11.83 12.95 -12.58
N TYR A 112 11.12 14.05 -12.59
CA TYR A 112 10.74 14.76 -13.79
C TYR A 112 10.93 16.28 -13.59
N ASN A 113 11.73 16.90 -14.43
CA ASN A 113 12.07 18.32 -14.31
C ASN A 113 12.54 18.69 -12.88
N ASP A 114 11.76 19.51 -12.17
CA ASP A 114 12.11 20.07 -10.86
C ASP A 114 11.43 19.36 -9.67
N TRP A 115 10.64 18.28 -9.90
CA TRP A 115 10.01 17.50 -8.86
C TRP A 115 10.47 16.03 -8.86
N ILE A 116 10.36 15.43 -7.70
CA ILE A 116 10.54 13.99 -7.54
C ILE A 116 9.27 13.36 -6.95
N TYR A 117 9.07 12.07 -7.27
CA TYR A 117 8.10 11.19 -6.62
C TYR A 117 8.84 10.03 -5.95
N ILE A 118 8.75 9.94 -4.64
CA ILE A 118 9.27 8.81 -3.87
C ILE A 118 8.14 7.80 -3.70
N SER A 119 8.34 6.59 -4.22
CA SER A 119 7.39 5.49 -4.12
C SER A 119 7.90 4.43 -3.17
N TYR A 120 7.08 4.04 -2.19
CA TYR A 120 7.37 2.94 -1.28
C TYR A 120 6.60 1.69 -1.67
N GLU A 121 7.30 0.55 -1.67
CA GLU A 121 6.73 -0.78 -1.94
C GLU A 121 5.75 -1.17 -0.83
N GLY A 122 4.56 -1.64 -1.22
CA GLY A 122 3.61 -2.27 -0.32
C GLY A 122 4.06 -3.68 0.11
N THR A 123 3.22 -4.35 0.93
CA THR A 123 3.52 -5.71 1.37
C THR A 123 3.48 -6.66 0.19
N ASN A 124 4.57 -7.38 0.02
CA ASN A 124 4.72 -8.40 -1.00
C ASN A 124 4.41 -9.83 -0.49
N GLU A 125 4.97 -10.86 -1.14
CA GLU A 125 4.73 -12.27 -0.81
C GLU A 125 5.41 -12.75 0.48
N TYR A 126 6.31 -11.96 1.09
CA TYR A 126 7.09 -12.40 2.24
C TYR A 126 6.32 -12.27 3.57
N MET A 127 6.44 -13.29 4.40
CA MET A 127 5.81 -13.31 5.73
C MET A 127 6.33 -12.21 6.67
N SER A 128 7.57 -11.73 6.44
CA SER A 128 8.14 -10.61 7.21
C SER A 128 7.34 -9.31 7.01
N GLY A 129 6.88 -9.04 5.78
CA GLY A 129 6.02 -7.90 5.49
C GLY A 129 4.70 -7.96 6.25
N TRP A 130 4.04 -9.12 6.25
CA TRP A 130 2.79 -9.32 6.98
C TRP A 130 2.94 -9.19 8.49
N ARG A 131 4.04 -9.73 9.06
CA ARG A 131 4.31 -9.58 10.49
C ARG A 131 4.50 -8.11 10.85
N GLU A 132 5.26 -7.38 10.05
CA GLU A 132 5.50 -5.95 10.26
C GLU A 132 4.21 -5.13 10.12
N ASP A 133 3.29 -5.50 9.21
CA ASP A 133 1.97 -4.86 9.08
C ASP A 133 1.13 -4.97 10.36
N PHE A 134 1.22 -6.09 11.05
CA PHE A 134 0.56 -6.24 12.35
C PHE A 134 1.28 -5.47 13.47
N ASP A 135 2.61 -5.38 13.41
CA ASP A 135 3.38 -4.61 14.38
C ASP A 135 3.07 -3.10 14.32
N LEU A 136 2.51 -2.60 13.19
CA LEU A 136 2.02 -1.21 13.07
C LEU A 136 0.98 -0.84 14.14
N SER A 137 0.23 -1.80 14.66
CA SER A 137 -0.75 -1.56 15.72
C SER A 137 -0.12 -1.31 17.09
N ASN A 138 1.12 -1.79 17.30
CA ASN A 138 1.78 -1.78 18.61
C ASN A 138 3.06 -0.95 18.66
N THR A 139 3.71 -0.76 17.50
CA THR A 139 5.03 -0.13 17.41
C THR A 139 5.03 1.01 16.41
N PHE A 140 5.61 2.13 16.81
CA PHE A 140 5.93 3.23 15.91
C PHE A 140 7.25 3.89 16.33
N PRO A 141 8.18 4.08 15.39
CA PRO A 141 8.19 3.50 14.05
C PRO A 141 8.63 2.03 14.05
N VAL A 142 8.06 1.22 13.14
CA VAL A 142 8.58 -0.11 12.80
C VAL A 142 9.84 0.02 11.94
N PRO A 143 10.66 -1.05 11.75
CA PRO A 143 11.91 -0.97 11.00
C PRO A 143 11.76 -0.40 9.58
N SER A 144 10.76 -0.79 8.81
CA SER A 144 10.54 -0.25 7.46
C SER A 144 10.13 1.22 7.46
N GLN A 145 9.40 1.69 8.49
CA GLN A 145 9.07 3.11 8.62
C GLN A 145 10.31 3.97 8.92
N LYS A 146 11.28 3.45 9.69
CA LYS A 146 12.57 4.14 9.91
C LYS A 146 13.35 4.26 8.60
N LEU A 147 13.46 3.17 7.85
CA LEU A 147 14.13 3.18 6.53
C LEU A 147 13.43 4.14 5.55
N ALA A 148 12.10 4.19 5.57
CA ALA A 148 11.35 5.12 4.73
C ALA A 148 11.65 6.60 5.08
N ALA A 149 11.77 6.92 6.37
CA ALA A 149 12.15 8.26 6.81
C ALA A 149 13.58 8.61 6.43
N GLU A 150 14.53 7.70 6.63
CA GLU A 150 15.93 7.87 6.23
C GLU A 150 16.06 8.11 4.72
N TYR A 151 15.33 7.35 3.91
CA TYR A 151 15.30 7.49 2.47
C TYR A 151 14.74 8.85 2.04
N LEU A 152 13.58 9.27 2.57
CA LEU A 152 12.97 10.57 2.31
C LEU A 152 13.91 11.73 2.70
N ILE A 153 14.53 11.66 3.87
CA ILE A 153 15.46 12.68 4.36
C ILE A 153 16.71 12.76 3.45
N GLY A 154 17.19 11.60 2.98
CA GLY A 154 18.30 11.54 2.03
C GLY A 154 17.98 12.25 0.71
N GLU A 155 16.83 11.98 0.12
CA GLU A 155 16.37 12.62 -1.12
C GLU A 155 16.09 14.12 -0.92
N ALA A 156 15.51 14.51 0.22
CA ALA A 156 15.23 15.90 0.53
C ALA A 156 16.46 16.80 0.67
N LYS A 157 17.67 16.25 0.83
CA LYS A 157 18.92 17.02 0.78
C LYS A 157 19.21 17.56 -0.62
N LYS A 158 18.72 16.87 -1.64
CA LYS A 158 19.03 17.15 -3.07
C LYS A 158 17.86 17.79 -3.81
N HIS A 159 16.63 17.61 -3.30
CA HIS A 159 15.40 17.99 -3.98
C HIS A 159 14.51 18.85 -3.08
N ASN A 160 13.73 19.78 -3.69
CA ASN A 160 12.89 20.74 -2.98
C ASN A 160 11.40 20.61 -3.26
N LYS A 161 11.00 19.86 -4.30
CA LYS A 161 9.60 19.58 -4.66
C LYS A 161 9.39 18.07 -4.65
N ILE A 162 8.79 17.59 -3.58
CA ILE A 162 8.72 16.16 -3.27
C ILE A 162 7.26 15.74 -3.21
N TYR A 163 6.88 14.80 -4.05
CA TYR A 163 5.73 13.94 -3.86
C TYR A 163 6.22 12.63 -3.21
N VAL A 164 5.47 12.10 -2.30
CA VAL A 164 5.80 10.81 -1.67
C VAL A 164 4.53 9.97 -1.56
N GLY A 165 4.61 8.68 -1.82
CA GLY A 165 3.41 7.85 -1.76
C GLY A 165 3.69 6.37 -1.89
N GLY A 166 2.62 5.58 -1.87
CA GLY A 166 2.64 4.15 -2.07
C GLY A 166 1.26 3.54 -1.90
N HIS A 167 1.13 2.29 -2.30
CA HIS A 167 -0.08 1.50 -2.17
C HIS A 167 0.04 0.54 -0.97
N SER A 168 -1.05 0.30 -0.28
CA SER A 168 -1.07 -0.62 0.87
C SER A 168 -0.09 -0.18 1.97
N LYS A 169 0.78 -1.05 2.48
CA LYS A 169 1.86 -0.70 3.41
C LYS A 169 2.70 0.49 2.91
N GLY A 170 2.95 0.59 1.58
CA GLY A 170 3.69 1.72 1.00
C GLY A 170 3.06 3.07 1.28
N GLY A 171 1.71 3.16 1.31
CA GLY A 171 0.98 4.36 1.72
C GLY A 171 1.22 4.73 3.18
N ASN A 172 1.19 3.73 4.08
CA ASN A 172 1.57 3.94 5.48
C ASN A 172 3.02 4.39 5.63
N LEU A 173 3.96 3.79 4.88
CA LEU A 173 5.37 4.18 4.90
C LEU A 173 5.56 5.65 4.47
N ALA A 174 4.81 6.11 3.46
CA ALA A 174 4.86 7.50 3.01
C ALA A 174 4.40 8.48 4.09
N VAL A 175 3.28 8.18 4.76
CA VAL A 175 2.78 8.98 5.89
C VAL A 175 3.77 8.95 7.06
N ALA A 176 4.25 7.77 7.45
CA ALA A 176 5.17 7.60 8.57
C ALA A 176 6.53 8.29 8.31
N ALA A 177 7.04 8.24 7.08
CA ALA A 177 8.27 8.93 6.70
C ALA A 177 8.11 10.44 6.82
N ALA A 178 7.01 10.99 6.31
CA ALA A 178 6.71 12.42 6.41
C ALA A 178 6.53 12.89 7.86
N MET A 179 5.94 12.06 8.73
CA MET A 179 5.80 12.35 10.16
C MET A 179 7.16 12.42 10.88
N GLN A 180 8.09 11.51 10.55
CA GLN A 180 9.40 11.43 11.17
C GLN A 180 10.39 12.48 10.65
N ALA A 181 10.11 13.09 9.49
CA ALA A 181 10.91 14.14 8.90
C ALA A 181 10.82 15.44 9.73
N ASP A 182 11.88 16.23 9.74
CA ASP A 182 11.87 17.55 10.34
C ASP A 182 11.01 18.54 9.53
N GLU A 183 10.79 19.72 10.10
CA GLU A 183 9.95 20.76 9.48
C GLU A 183 10.51 21.23 8.12
N LYS A 184 11.86 21.30 7.99
CA LYS A 184 12.51 21.73 6.74
C LYS A 184 12.23 20.75 5.62
N VAL A 185 12.30 19.45 5.90
CA VAL A 185 11.96 18.40 4.95
C VAL A 185 10.46 18.40 4.66
N ARG A 186 9.60 18.50 5.70
CA ARG A 186 8.13 18.55 5.50
C ARG A 186 7.67 19.73 4.63
N LYS A 187 8.36 20.88 4.70
CA LYS A 187 8.06 22.04 3.82
C LYS A 187 8.29 21.73 2.34
N LYS A 188 9.24 20.84 2.01
CA LYS A 188 9.52 20.41 0.63
C LYS A 188 8.51 19.40 0.08
N ILE A 189 7.76 18.73 0.95
CA ILE A 189 6.71 17.78 0.55
C ILE A 189 5.50 18.55 0.04
N ILE A 190 5.13 18.30 -1.22
CA ILE A 190 3.93 18.86 -1.86
C ILE A 190 2.71 18.04 -1.45
N THR A 191 2.78 16.71 -1.63
CA THR A 191 1.68 15.79 -1.32
C THR A 191 2.22 14.45 -0.81
N VAL A 192 1.52 13.88 0.16
CA VAL A 192 1.70 12.51 0.62
C VAL A 192 0.52 11.69 0.10
N TYR A 193 0.77 10.75 -0.80
CA TYR A 193 -0.24 9.87 -1.37
C TYR A 193 -0.33 8.56 -0.58
N ASP A 194 -1.51 8.29 -0.04
CA ASP A 194 -1.84 7.05 0.66
C ASP A 194 -2.94 6.31 -0.11
N PHE A 195 -2.54 5.30 -0.90
CA PHE A 195 -3.46 4.46 -1.66
C PHE A 195 -3.81 3.20 -0.85
N ASP A 196 -4.90 3.27 -0.11
CA ASP A 196 -5.48 2.21 0.74
C ASP A 196 -4.49 1.60 1.75
N GLY A 197 -3.56 2.44 2.25
CA GLY A 197 -2.64 2.05 3.31
C GLY A 197 -3.30 2.05 4.69
N PRO A 198 -2.83 1.22 5.64
CA PRO A 198 -3.27 1.31 7.03
C PRO A 198 -2.87 2.67 7.62
N GLY A 199 -3.67 3.13 8.59
CA GLY A 199 -3.39 4.37 9.30
C GLY A 199 -2.24 4.25 10.30
N VAL A 200 -2.21 5.15 11.27
CA VAL A 200 -1.27 5.20 12.38
C VAL A 200 -2.00 4.93 13.69
N ARG A 201 -1.27 4.64 14.78
CA ARG A 201 -1.87 4.45 16.09
C ARG A 201 -2.53 5.75 16.58
N GLU A 202 -3.43 5.66 17.55
CA GLU A 202 -4.12 6.83 18.12
C GLU A 202 -3.16 7.89 18.65
N LYS A 203 -2.07 7.48 19.30
CA LYS A 203 -1.02 8.36 19.79
C LYS A 203 -0.38 9.19 18.67
N GLU A 204 0.01 8.53 17.59
CA GLU A 204 0.63 9.18 16.43
C GLU A 204 -0.38 10.05 15.68
N PHE A 205 -1.63 9.60 15.55
CA PHE A 205 -2.70 10.38 14.95
C PHE A 205 -2.92 11.72 15.67
N ASN A 206 -2.88 11.71 17.02
CA ASN A 206 -3.07 12.91 17.84
C ASN A 206 -1.79 13.76 18.00
N SER A 207 -0.67 13.35 17.38
CA SER A 207 0.58 14.12 17.44
C SER A 207 0.55 15.35 16.52
N ASP A 208 1.27 16.41 16.89
CA ASP A 208 1.43 17.62 16.07
C ASP A 208 2.02 17.27 14.69
N GLN A 209 2.91 16.28 14.64
CA GLN A 209 3.53 15.83 13.38
C GLN A 209 2.48 15.30 12.39
N PHE A 210 1.51 14.51 12.86
CA PHE A 210 0.44 14.02 11.99
C PHE A 210 -0.55 15.15 11.66
N GLN A 211 -1.00 15.91 12.65
CA GLN A 211 -2.02 16.95 12.47
C GLN A 211 -1.56 18.02 11.47
N THR A 212 -0.29 18.41 11.51
CA THR A 212 0.28 19.37 10.54
C THR A 212 0.45 18.79 9.13
N LEU A 213 0.45 17.45 8.98
CA LEU A 213 0.52 16.79 7.67
C LEU A 213 -0.84 16.58 7.01
N ILE A 214 -1.95 16.59 7.76
CA ILE A 214 -3.30 16.34 7.22
C ILE A 214 -3.59 17.12 5.93
N PRO A 215 -3.27 18.43 5.81
CA PRO A 215 -3.52 19.18 4.57
C PRO A 215 -2.73 18.68 3.34
N LYS A 216 -1.65 17.93 3.56
CA LYS A 216 -0.79 17.39 2.50
C LYS A 216 -1.11 15.92 2.17
N ILE A 217 -1.89 15.23 3.02
CA ILE A 217 -2.23 13.82 2.80
C ILE A 217 -3.43 13.72 1.86
N LYS A 218 -3.23 13.04 0.74
CA LYS A 218 -4.29 12.56 -0.14
C LYS A 218 -4.45 11.06 0.05
N LYS A 219 -5.51 10.65 0.72
CA LYS A 219 -5.84 9.25 0.92
C LYS A 219 -6.96 8.80 0.00
N PHE A 220 -6.77 7.65 -0.63
CA PHE A 220 -7.74 6.98 -1.49
C PHE A 220 -8.03 5.60 -0.95
N THR A 221 -9.31 5.23 -0.88
CA THR A 221 -9.74 3.88 -0.44
C THR A 221 -10.83 3.37 -1.36
N PRO A 222 -10.93 2.05 -1.64
CA PRO A 222 -12.06 1.52 -2.38
C PRO A 222 -13.35 1.52 -1.54
N GLU A 223 -14.50 1.25 -2.18
CA GLU A 223 -15.81 1.14 -1.52
C GLU A 223 -15.79 0.14 -0.36
N VAL A 224 -15.17 -1.03 -0.58
CA VAL A 224 -14.92 -2.03 0.47
C VAL A 224 -13.43 -2.04 0.78
N SER A 225 -13.03 -1.25 1.75
CA SER A 225 -11.66 -1.22 2.26
C SER A 225 -11.60 -1.92 3.61
N VAL A 226 -10.63 -2.81 3.75
CA VAL A 226 -10.23 -3.45 5.01
C VAL A 226 -8.92 -2.84 5.48
N ILE A 227 -7.91 -2.87 4.62
CA ILE A 227 -6.54 -2.43 4.95
C ILE A 227 -6.51 -0.92 5.23
N GLY A 228 -7.05 -0.10 4.34
CA GLY A 228 -7.08 1.35 4.50
C GLY A 228 -7.93 1.85 5.67
N MET A 229 -8.76 0.96 6.25
CA MET A 229 -9.62 1.25 7.39
C MET A 229 -9.04 0.76 8.72
N ILE A 230 -7.87 0.16 8.75
CA ILE A 230 -7.16 -0.23 9.97
C ILE A 230 -6.49 1.01 10.57
N LEU A 231 -6.58 1.16 11.91
CA LEU A 231 -5.97 2.26 12.67
C LEU A 231 -6.61 3.64 12.37
N TYR A 232 -5.87 4.73 12.62
CA TYR A 232 -6.33 6.10 12.48
C TYR A 232 -5.66 6.76 11.27
N SER A 233 -6.44 7.44 10.45
CA SER A 233 -5.93 8.12 9.25
C SER A 233 -6.61 9.48 9.08
N THR A 234 -6.18 10.25 8.07
CA THR A 234 -6.81 11.53 7.74
C THR A 234 -8.34 11.38 7.63
N PRO A 235 -9.12 12.31 8.20
CA PRO A 235 -10.58 12.27 8.08
C PRO A 235 -11.07 12.55 6.65
N ASN A 236 -10.25 13.26 5.86
CA ASN A 236 -10.55 13.63 4.49
C ASN A 236 -9.91 12.61 3.54
N TYR A 237 -10.66 11.59 3.15
CA TYR A 237 -10.23 10.61 2.16
C TYR A 237 -11.24 10.49 1.02
N THR A 238 -10.76 10.13 -0.15
CA THR A 238 -11.58 9.90 -1.34
C THR A 238 -11.89 8.42 -1.45
N VAL A 239 -13.18 8.08 -1.54
CA VAL A 239 -13.61 6.71 -1.83
C VAL A 239 -13.69 6.53 -3.33
N VAL A 240 -13.02 5.50 -3.85
CA VAL A 240 -12.96 5.19 -5.27
C VAL A 240 -13.80 3.96 -5.61
N LYS A 241 -14.43 4.00 -6.77
CA LYS A 241 -15.19 2.87 -7.29
C LYS A 241 -14.28 1.75 -7.76
N SER A 242 -14.68 0.50 -7.51
CA SER A 242 -13.90 -0.69 -7.88
C SER A 242 -14.76 -1.69 -8.65
N ASP A 243 -14.14 -2.38 -9.64
CA ASP A 243 -14.77 -3.49 -10.38
C ASP A 243 -14.72 -4.82 -9.61
N TYR A 244 -13.87 -4.93 -8.60
CA TYR A 244 -13.75 -6.14 -7.78
C TYR A 244 -14.76 -6.13 -6.62
N LYS A 245 -14.84 -7.24 -5.91
CA LYS A 245 -15.76 -7.43 -4.77
C LYS A 245 -14.99 -7.71 -3.48
N GLY A 246 -15.56 -7.26 -2.36
CA GLY A 246 -15.02 -7.52 -1.02
C GLY A 246 -13.59 -7.02 -0.88
N ILE A 247 -12.77 -7.77 -0.16
CA ILE A 247 -11.36 -7.40 0.12
C ILE A 247 -10.49 -7.29 -1.14
N LEU A 248 -10.91 -7.92 -2.26
CA LEU A 248 -10.17 -7.83 -3.52
C LEU A 248 -10.19 -6.41 -4.12
N GLN A 249 -11.10 -5.55 -3.67
CA GLN A 249 -11.09 -4.14 -4.03
C GLN A 249 -9.81 -3.40 -3.60
N HIS A 250 -9.06 -3.98 -2.65
CA HIS A 250 -7.73 -3.49 -2.26
C HIS A 250 -6.74 -3.45 -3.44
N HIS A 251 -6.91 -4.30 -4.45
CA HIS A 251 -6.06 -4.27 -5.65
C HIS A 251 -6.38 -3.03 -6.49
N ALA A 252 -5.45 -2.10 -6.55
CA ALA A 252 -5.60 -0.82 -7.26
C ALA A 252 -5.95 -0.99 -8.75
N MET A 253 -5.59 -2.12 -9.37
CA MET A 253 -6.00 -2.50 -10.74
C MET A 253 -7.51 -2.52 -10.97
N SER A 254 -8.30 -2.67 -9.91
CA SER A 254 -9.75 -2.67 -9.98
C SER A 254 -10.38 -1.29 -9.85
N TRP A 255 -9.56 -0.25 -9.56
CA TRP A 255 -10.06 1.09 -9.31
C TRP A 255 -10.40 1.80 -10.61
N GLN A 256 -11.62 2.31 -10.67
CA GLN A 256 -12.13 2.97 -11.86
C GLN A 256 -11.68 4.42 -11.94
N CYS A 257 -11.29 4.84 -13.12
CA CYS A 257 -10.97 6.23 -13.40
C CYS A 257 -11.64 6.70 -14.70
N PHE A 258 -11.83 8.00 -14.80
CA PHE A 258 -12.29 8.66 -16.01
C PHE A 258 -11.54 9.98 -16.18
N GLY A 259 -10.90 10.17 -17.32
CA GLY A 259 -9.98 11.28 -17.48
C GLY A 259 -8.84 11.17 -16.46
N SER A 260 -8.49 12.27 -15.82
CA SER A 260 -7.44 12.36 -14.80
C SER A 260 -7.96 12.19 -13.37
N TYR A 261 -9.15 11.60 -13.17
CA TYR A 261 -9.81 11.48 -11.87
C TYR A 261 -10.26 10.05 -11.60
N PHE A 262 -10.18 9.63 -10.35
CA PHE A 262 -10.86 8.42 -9.89
C PHE A 262 -12.38 8.64 -9.87
N ILE A 263 -13.14 7.61 -10.25
CA ILE A 263 -14.60 7.65 -10.14
C ILE A 263 -14.96 7.57 -8.64
N PRO A 264 -15.64 8.60 -8.11
CA PRO A 264 -15.98 8.63 -6.69
C PRO A 264 -17.06 7.60 -6.36
N ALA A 265 -17.01 7.10 -5.13
CA ALA A 265 -17.98 6.17 -4.58
C ALA A 265 -18.29 6.52 -3.11
N LYS A 266 -19.11 5.69 -2.45
CA LYS A 266 -19.40 5.79 -1.01
C LYS A 266 -18.79 4.61 -0.29
N GLN A 267 -18.19 4.88 0.86
CA GLN A 267 -17.67 3.82 1.73
C GLN A 267 -18.78 2.87 2.13
N SER A 268 -18.54 1.57 2.03
CA SER A 268 -19.52 0.56 2.41
C SER A 268 -19.78 0.58 3.93
N LYS A 269 -21.03 0.29 4.32
CA LYS A 269 -21.41 0.18 5.74
C LYS A 269 -20.59 -0.89 6.46
N SER A 270 -20.22 -1.97 5.77
CA SER A 270 -19.39 -3.05 6.30
C SER A 270 -17.97 -2.57 6.63
N SER A 271 -17.35 -1.75 5.77
CA SER A 271 -16.02 -1.17 6.04
C SER A 271 -16.04 -0.19 7.22
N ILE A 272 -17.09 0.65 7.29
CA ILE A 272 -17.27 1.57 8.43
C ILE A 272 -17.42 0.78 9.75
N LYS A 273 -18.25 -0.27 9.75
CA LYS A 273 -18.43 -1.14 10.91
C LYS A 273 -17.13 -1.87 11.29
N PHE A 274 -16.38 -2.35 10.29
CA PHE A 274 -15.07 -2.98 10.49
C PHE A 274 -14.09 -2.03 11.16
N ASN A 275 -13.94 -0.79 10.64
CA ASN A 275 -13.04 0.21 11.23
C ASN A 275 -13.39 0.47 12.70
N LYS A 276 -14.70 0.68 13.00
CA LYS A 276 -15.13 0.88 14.39
C LYS A 276 -14.76 -0.33 15.27
N SER A 277 -15.05 -1.54 14.81
CA SER A 277 -14.76 -2.76 15.57
C SER A 277 -13.26 -2.95 15.85
N ILE A 278 -12.40 -2.60 14.88
CA ILE A 278 -10.94 -2.66 15.07
C ILE A 278 -10.48 -1.60 16.08
N LYS A 279 -10.98 -0.36 15.99
CA LYS A 279 -10.64 0.70 16.94
C LYS A 279 -11.08 0.37 18.37
N ASP A 280 -12.29 -0.11 18.55
CA ASP A 280 -12.81 -0.56 19.84
C ASP A 280 -11.91 -1.70 20.39
N PHE A 281 -11.58 -2.68 19.54
CA PHE A 281 -10.69 -3.78 19.90
C PHE A 281 -9.29 -3.29 20.35
N LEU A 282 -8.69 -2.33 19.64
CA LEU A 282 -7.38 -1.79 20.00
C LEU A 282 -7.40 -1.06 21.35
N LYS A 283 -8.49 -0.33 21.65
CA LYS A 283 -8.66 0.38 22.93
C LYS A 283 -8.86 -0.56 24.12
N ASP A 284 -9.55 -1.67 23.91
CA ASP A 284 -9.94 -2.61 24.96
C ASP A 284 -8.85 -3.65 25.31
N ASN A 285 -7.66 -3.52 24.72
CA ASN A 285 -6.60 -4.52 24.89
C ASN A 285 -5.24 -3.88 25.16
N THR A 286 -4.47 -4.52 26.03
CA THR A 286 -3.07 -4.17 26.28
C THR A 286 -2.18 -4.54 25.08
N GLU A 287 -0.97 -3.94 25.02
CA GLU A 287 0.00 -4.29 23.97
C GLU A 287 0.37 -5.78 23.97
N GLU A 288 0.42 -6.42 25.14
CA GLU A 288 0.71 -7.86 25.24
C GLU A 288 -0.43 -8.70 24.69
N GLU A 289 -1.68 -8.37 25.03
CA GLU A 289 -2.88 -9.03 24.49
C GLU A 289 -2.94 -8.88 22.97
N LEU A 290 -2.61 -7.69 22.44
CA LEU A 290 -2.56 -7.44 20.99
C LEU A 290 -1.48 -8.28 20.31
N ARG A 291 -0.26 -8.38 20.88
CA ARG A 291 0.81 -9.25 20.36
C ARG A 291 0.39 -10.71 20.32
N ASN A 292 -0.23 -11.19 21.38
CA ASN A 292 -0.69 -12.59 21.46
C ASN A 292 -1.83 -12.86 20.46
N PHE A 293 -2.76 -11.92 20.31
CA PHE A 293 -3.83 -12.01 19.33
C PHE A 293 -3.32 -12.03 17.89
N VAL A 294 -2.31 -11.19 17.58
CA VAL A 294 -1.65 -11.20 16.27
C VAL A 294 -1.00 -12.54 15.97
N LYS A 295 -0.27 -13.13 16.94
CA LYS A 295 0.31 -14.47 16.78
C LYS A 295 -0.77 -15.51 16.47
N ALA A 296 -1.89 -15.45 17.19
CA ALA A 296 -3.02 -16.35 17.00
C ALA A 296 -3.66 -16.19 15.60
N ILE A 297 -3.80 -14.95 15.10
CA ILE A 297 -4.27 -14.71 13.72
C ILE A 297 -3.34 -15.41 12.72
N PHE A 298 -2.01 -15.21 12.83
CA PHE A 298 -1.05 -15.83 11.91
C PHE A 298 -1.14 -17.35 11.92
N GLU A 299 -1.25 -17.96 13.10
CA GLU A 299 -1.42 -19.40 13.20
C GLU A 299 -2.68 -19.88 12.47
N VAL A 300 -3.81 -19.21 12.69
CA VAL A 300 -5.09 -19.55 12.03
C VAL A 300 -5.00 -19.38 10.52
N LEU A 301 -4.40 -18.27 10.03
CA LEU A 301 -4.23 -18.01 8.61
C LEU A 301 -3.34 -19.10 7.96
N GLN A 302 -2.21 -19.42 8.58
CA GLN A 302 -1.28 -20.43 8.10
C GLN A 302 -1.93 -21.83 8.03
N LYS A 303 -2.64 -22.23 9.07
CA LYS A 303 -3.40 -23.50 9.12
C LYS A 303 -4.56 -23.56 8.14
N SER A 304 -5.00 -22.39 7.65
CA SER A 304 -6.06 -22.27 6.65
C SER A 304 -5.54 -22.02 5.23
N ASP A 305 -4.24 -22.19 5.00
CA ASP A 305 -3.57 -21.99 3.69
C ASP A 305 -3.75 -20.57 3.13
N ILE A 306 -3.87 -19.56 4.00
CA ILE A 306 -3.90 -18.15 3.62
C ILE A 306 -2.49 -17.59 3.81
N THR A 307 -1.81 -17.38 2.70
CA THR A 307 -0.41 -16.88 2.67
C THR A 307 -0.30 -15.50 2.02
N SER A 308 -1.39 -14.96 1.47
CA SER A 308 -1.47 -13.61 0.90
C SER A 308 -2.94 -13.18 0.75
N THR A 309 -3.18 -11.88 0.52
CA THR A 309 -4.52 -11.35 0.24
C THR A 309 -5.17 -12.03 -0.97
N GLU A 310 -4.40 -12.37 -1.99
CA GLU A 310 -4.87 -13.06 -3.19
C GLU A 310 -5.37 -14.49 -2.91
N THR A 311 -4.84 -15.12 -1.87
CA THR A 311 -5.25 -16.48 -1.48
C THR A 311 -6.47 -16.51 -0.57
N VAL A 312 -6.98 -15.34 -0.17
CA VAL A 312 -8.19 -15.23 0.66
C VAL A 312 -9.42 -15.56 -0.18
N THR A 313 -10.15 -16.58 0.24
CA THR A 313 -11.44 -16.99 -0.36
C THR A 313 -12.47 -17.23 0.73
N ILE A 314 -13.75 -17.15 0.39
CA ILE A 314 -14.85 -17.45 1.32
C ILE A 314 -14.64 -18.84 1.96
N LYS A 315 -14.28 -19.85 1.17
CA LYS A 315 -13.97 -21.20 1.67
C LYS A 315 -12.88 -21.20 2.74
N LYS A 316 -11.78 -20.46 2.51
CA LYS A 316 -10.67 -20.39 3.46
C LYS A 316 -11.02 -19.58 4.71
N ILE A 317 -11.83 -18.53 4.59
CA ILE A 317 -12.34 -17.79 5.75
C ILE A 317 -13.23 -18.69 6.60
N ILE A 318 -14.11 -19.49 6.00
CA ILE A 318 -14.91 -20.49 6.70
C ILE A 318 -14.01 -21.53 7.38
N LYS A 319 -12.91 -21.95 6.73
CA LYS A 319 -11.91 -22.86 7.33
C LYS A 319 -11.27 -22.21 8.57
N CYS A 320 -10.94 -20.89 8.52
CA CYS A 320 -10.46 -20.18 9.71
C CYS A 320 -11.47 -20.22 10.85
N VAL A 321 -12.74 -19.91 10.59
CA VAL A 321 -13.81 -19.95 11.61
C VAL A 321 -13.94 -21.34 12.24
N ASN A 322 -13.95 -22.40 11.42
CA ASN A 322 -14.07 -23.78 11.91
C ASN A 322 -12.83 -24.20 12.70
N TYR A 323 -11.63 -23.82 12.24
CA TYR A 323 -10.38 -24.10 12.94
C TYR A 323 -10.38 -23.43 14.33
N VAL A 324 -10.74 -22.15 14.43
CA VAL A 324 -10.82 -21.44 15.72
C VAL A 324 -11.84 -22.11 16.65
N ARG A 325 -12.99 -22.58 16.15
CA ARG A 325 -14.00 -23.26 16.96
C ARG A 325 -13.47 -24.55 17.58
N GLN A 326 -12.62 -25.30 16.86
CA GLN A 326 -12.04 -26.58 17.31
C GLN A 326 -10.84 -26.42 18.24
N LEU A 327 -10.19 -25.23 18.25
CA LEU A 327 -9.03 -25.00 19.09
C LEU A 327 -9.40 -24.90 20.57
N ASN A 328 -8.72 -25.70 21.38
CA ASN A 328 -8.80 -25.66 22.86
C ASN A 328 -7.56 -24.97 23.47
N THR A 329 -6.59 -24.53 22.65
CA THR A 329 -5.31 -23.97 23.11
C THR A 329 -5.40 -22.48 23.45
N TYR A 330 -6.42 -21.77 22.96
CA TYR A 330 -6.64 -20.35 23.26
C TYR A 330 -7.65 -20.20 24.40
N ASP A 331 -7.42 -19.18 25.23
CA ASP A 331 -8.40 -18.76 26.21
C ASP A 331 -9.73 -18.33 25.56
N PRO A 332 -10.85 -18.41 26.29
CA PRO A 332 -12.17 -18.09 25.72
C PRO A 332 -12.28 -16.67 25.14
N LYS A 333 -11.59 -15.68 25.73
CA LYS A 333 -11.61 -14.28 25.29
C LYS A 333 -10.91 -14.13 23.92
N THR A 334 -9.72 -14.73 23.76
CA THR A 334 -8.99 -14.74 22.48
C THR A 334 -9.77 -15.48 21.40
N LYS A 335 -10.37 -16.63 21.72
CA LYS A 335 -11.20 -17.41 20.81
C LYS A 335 -12.41 -16.61 20.30
N ASP A 336 -13.15 -15.94 21.18
CA ASP A 336 -14.27 -15.07 20.80
C ASP A 336 -13.85 -13.93 19.88
N LYS A 337 -12.73 -13.28 20.17
CA LYS A 337 -12.17 -12.21 19.36
C LYS A 337 -11.79 -12.68 17.95
N LEU A 338 -11.15 -13.84 17.82
CA LEU A 338 -10.81 -14.45 16.53
C LEU A 338 -12.07 -14.76 15.71
N LEU A 339 -13.08 -15.36 16.35
CA LEU A 339 -14.36 -15.65 15.71
C LEU A 339 -15.06 -14.38 15.24
N LYS A 340 -15.07 -13.31 16.06
CA LYS A 340 -15.62 -12.01 15.66
C LYS A 340 -14.89 -11.44 14.44
N LEU A 341 -13.55 -11.45 14.45
CA LEU A 341 -12.74 -10.95 13.35
C LEU A 341 -13.06 -11.70 12.03
N PHE A 342 -12.98 -13.04 12.03
CA PHE A 342 -13.21 -13.82 10.82
C PHE A 342 -14.66 -13.76 10.33
N ASN A 343 -15.65 -13.63 11.24
CA ASN A 343 -17.04 -13.41 10.85
C ASN A 343 -17.24 -12.02 10.22
N ILE A 344 -16.58 -10.97 10.72
CA ILE A 344 -16.61 -9.64 10.09
C ILE A 344 -16.00 -9.71 8.70
N VAL A 345 -14.82 -10.35 8.55
CA VAL A 345 -14.19 -10.53 7.24
C VAL A 345 -15.10 -11.32 6.30
N LEU A 346 -15.76 -12.38 6.77
CA LEU A 346 -16.73 -13.14 5.97
C LEU A 346 -17.89 -12.25 5.50
N ALA A 347 -18.42 -11.41 6.37
CA ALA A 347 -19.52 -10.48 6.04
C ALA A 347 -19.13 -9.48 4.94
N LEU A 348 -17.86 -9.10 4.81
CA LEU A 348 -17.36 -8.23 3.73
C LEU A 348 -17.49 -8.87 2.33
N TYR A 349 -17.55 -10.22 2.26
CA TYR A 349 -17.75 -10.95 1.00
C TYR A 349 -19.22 -11.28 0.71
N THR A 350 -20.06 -11.36 1.74
CA THR A 350 -21.44 -11.84 1.61
C THR A 350 -22.48 -10.73 1.60
N ASN A 351 -22.17 -9.57 2.18
CA ASN A 351 -23.06 -8.42 2.17
C ASN A 351 -22.88 -7.62 0.87
N LYS A 352 -23.94 -7.58 0.06
CA LYS A 352 -24.09 -6.70 -1.10
C LYS A 352 -24.38 -5.26 -0.66
#